data_364e06da39c66cad41780bbe10b044b4
#
_entry.id   364e06da39c66cad41780bbe10b044b4
#
_cell.length_a   1.000
_cell.length_b   1.000
_cell.length_c   1.000
_cell.angle_alpha   90.00
_cell.angle_beta   90.00
_cell.angle_gamma   90.00
#
_symmetry.space_group_name_H-M   'P 1'
#
loop_
_entity.id
_entity.type
_entity.pdbx_description
1 polymer ?
#
loop_
_entity_poly.entity_id
_entity_poly.type
_entity_poly.pdbx_seq_one_letter_code
_entity_poly.pdbx_strand_id
1 'polypeptide(L)'
;MNTGRNVMSETTLMVKDLCKTYIVNKRQNNVLRNVNFSMQEGEFVSVMGPSGSGKSTLLYTVSGMDRMTSGEVVFAGKSIQDLNDNRMSDLRLNEMGFVFQQMHMLRNLSVFDNIILSAYNSGKCRTPSSRKLINEKARALMHKFDIVDIADNDITEVSGGQLQRACICRALINQPRMIFADEPTGSLNSKAAAEVMDTFNSLNRDGATILLVTHDVKVAARTDKALYIVDGNIQGELALGKYTEPEASRDREKILSTWLMDMGW
;
A
#
# COMPACT_ATOMS: atom_id res chain seq x y z
N MET A 1 -13.36 36.15 15.15
CA MET A 1 -11.97 35.71 15.33
C MET A 1 -11.92 34.21 15.12
N ASN A 2 -11.53 33.81 13.91
CA ASN A 2 -11.56 32.39 13.51
C ASN A 2 -10.12 31.91 13.59
N THR A 3 -9.77 31.26 14.70
CA THR A 3 -8.45 30.66 14.89
C THR A 3 -8.40 29.36 14.10
N GLY A 4 -7.96 29.47 12.84
CA GLY A 4 -7.58 28.31 12.03
C GLY A 4 -6.47 27.55 12.77
N ARG A 5 -6.80 26.42 13.38
CA ARG A 5 -5.81 25.42 13.78
C ARG A 5 -5.15 24.92 12.51
N ASN A 6 -3.93 25.34 12.29
CA ASN A 6 -3.03 24.67 11.35
C ASN A 6 -2.79 23.27 11.91
N VAL A 7 -3.57 22.27 11.47
CA VAL A 7 -3.32 20.86 11.78
C VAL A 7 -2.08 20.51 10.97
N MET A 8 -0.91 20.58 11.59
CA MET A 8 0.29 19.98 11.00
C MET A 8 -0.03 18.50 10.81
N SER A 9 -0.06 18.03 9.56
CA SER A 9 -0.29 16.61 9.27
C SER A 9 0.82 15.81 9.94
N GLU A 10 0.44 14.79 10.70
CA GLU A 10 1.40 13.94 11.41
C GLU A 10 2.16 13.06 10.40
N THR A 11 3.49 13.00 10.54
CA THR A 11 4.31 12.12 9.69
C THR A 11 4.01 10.66 10.02
N THR A 12 3.42 9.95 9.06
CA THR A 12 3.06 8.52 9.23
C THR A 12 4.26 7.61 8.96
N LEU A 13 5.09 7.94 7.96
CA LEU A 13 6.29 7.18 7.62
C LEU A 13 7.47 8.13 7.41
N MET A 14 8.59 7.87 8.09
CA MET A 14 9.86 8.54 7.87
C MET A 14 10.94 7.50 7.62
N VAL A 15 11.72 7.72 6.57
CA VAL A 15 12.81 6.83 6.14
C VAL A 15 14.08 7.66 6.02
N LYS A 16 15.15 7.23 6.72
CA LYS A 16 16.47 7.89 6.70
C LYS A 16 17.58 6.90 6.43
N ASP A 17 18.42 7.21 5.45
CA ASP A 17 19.63 6.50 5.08
C ASP A 17 19.44 4.98 4.96
N LEU A 18 18.23 4.58 4.49
CA LEU A 18 17.84 3.18 4.42
C LEU A 18 18.68 2.44 3.40
N CYS A 19 19.35 1.40 3.86
CA CYS A 19 20.10 0.47 3.02
C CYS A 19 19.58 -0.96 3.17
N LYS A 20 19.57 -1.69 2.03
CA LYS A 20 19.28 -3.11 2.02
C LYS A 20 20.28 -3.86 1.14
N THR A 21 20.96 -4.82 1.75
CA THR A 21 21.94 -5.70 1.09
C THR A 21 21.52 -7.14 1.28
N TYR A 22 21.47 -7.90 0.20
CA TYR A 22 21.34 -9.35 0.23
C TYR A 22 22.69 -10.01 0.00
N ILE A 23 22.94 -11.10 0.70
CA ILE A 23 24.12 -11.94 0.50
C ILE A 23 23.68 -13.24 -0.15
N VAL A 24 23.99 -13.39 -1.42
CA VAL A 24 23.65 -14.60 -2.20
C VAL A 24 24.96 -15.22 -2.73
N ASN A 25 25.21 -16.48 -2.41
CA ASN A 25 26.44 -17.20 -2.84
C ASN A 25 27.74 -16.42 -2.50
N LYS A 26 27.82 -15.86 -1.29
CA LYS A 26 28.94 -15.02 -0.81
C LYS A 26 29.16 -13.70 -1.58
N ARG A 27 28.23 -13.32 -2.46
CA ARG A 27 28.25 -12.03 -3.15
C ARG A 27 27.26 -11.09 -2.50
N GLN A 28 27.69 -9.85 -2.28
CA GLN A 28 26.84 -8.78 -1.78
C GLN A 28 26.10 -8.13 -2.94
N ASN A 29 24.79 -7.99 -2.79
CA ASN A 29 23.93 -7.23 -3.70
C ASN A 29 23.24 -6.11 -2.92
N ASN A 30 23.70 -4.89 -3.12
CA ASN A 30 23.16 -3.69 -2.49
C ASN A 30 21.95 -3.22 -3.28
N VAL A 31 20.75 -3.58 -2.84
CA VAL A 31 19.48 -3.31 -3.53
C VAL A 31 18.93 -1.94 -3.17
N LEU A 32 19.09 -1.49 -1.93
CA LEU A 32 18.74 -0.12 -1.51
C LEU A 32 19.99 0.59 -0.98
N ARG A 33 20.14 1.88 -1.31
CA ARG A 33 21.34 2.67 -1.02
C ARG A 33 20.93 4.07 -0.54
N ASN A 34 21.03 4.31 0.77
CA ASN A 34 20.77 5.61 1.40
C ASN A 34 19.44 6.25 0.99
N VAL A 35 18.36 5.44 1.01
CA VAL A 35 17.03 5.92 0.64
C VAL A 35 16.48 6.82 1.73
N ASN A 36 16.02 8.01 1.33
CA ASN A 36 15.45 9.02 2.21
C ASN A 36 14.13 9.53 1.64
N PHE A 37 13.05 9.45 2.39
CA PHE A 37 11.76 10.09 2.09
C PHE A 37 10.86 10.09 3.32
N SER A 38 9.78 10.86 3.26
CA SER A 38 8.73 10.85 4.29
C SER A 38 7.35 10.92 3.67
N MET A 39 6.35 10.44 4.42
CA MET A 39 4.94 10.51 4.07
C MET A 39 4.14 11.07 5.23
N GLN A 40 3.24 11.99 4.91
CA GLN A 40 2.29 12.56 5.87
C GLN A 40 1.00 11.72 5.91
N GLU A 41 0.25 11.86 7.00
CA GLU A 41 -1.08 11.25 7.11
C GLU A 41 -1.98 11.70 5.94
N GLY A 42 -2.68 10.75 5.33
CA GLY A 42 -3.56 11.00 4.19
C GLY A 42 -2.85 11.20 2.84
N GLU A 43 -1.51 11.06 2.75
CA GLU A 43 -0.83 11.09 1.46
C GLU A 43 -0.99 9.78 0.69
N PHE A 44 -1.14 9.89 -0.62
CA PHE A 44 -1.08 8.77 -1.57
C PHE A 44 0.19 8.91 -2.43
N VAL A 45 1.17 8.08 -2.14
CA VAL A 45 2.50 8.15 -2.80
C VAL A 45 2.71 6.91 -3.66
N SER A 46 3.17 7.11 -4.90
CA SER A 46 3.66 6.03 -5.76
C SER A 46 5.19 5.97 -5.78
N VAL A 47 5.74 4.76 -5.85
CA VAL A 47 7.15 4.51 -6.13
C VAL A 47 7.26 3.90 -7.52
N MET A 48 7.93 4.61 -8.42
CA MET A 48 8.17 4.21 -9.80
C MET A 48 9.66 3.94 -10.06
N GLY A 49 9.96 3.18 -11.09
CA GLY A 49 11.34 2.86 -11.48
C GLY A 49 11.39 1.63 -12.39
N PRO A 50 12.49 1.40 -13.11
CA PRO A 50 12.66 0.24 -13.97
C PRO A 50 12.57 -1.08 -13.20
N SER A 51 12.44 -2.19 -13.92
CA SER A 51 12.49 -3.52 -13.28
C SER A 51 13.83 -3.73 -12.59
N GLY A 52 13.81 -4.28 -11.37
CA GLY A 52 15.02 -4.51 -10.58
C GLY A 52 15.57 -3.28 -9.84
N SER A 53 14.95 -2.10 -9.93
CA SER A 53 15.43 -0.88 -9.24
C SER A 53 15.29 -0.88 -7.71
N GLY A 54 14.62 -1.88 -7.14
CA GLY A 54 14.44 -2.02 -5.68
C GLY A 54 13.07 -1.60 -5.14
N LYS A 55 12.07 -1.32 -5.98
CA LYS A 55 10.72 -0.85 -5.57
C LYS A 55 10.04 -1.75 -4.52
N SER A 56 9.83 -3.03 -4.85
CA SER A 56 9.20 -3.98 -3.92
C SER A 56 10.07 -4.22 -2.69
N THR A 57 11.40 -4.22 -2.85
CA THR A 57 12.33 -4.30 -1.72
C THR A 57 12.17 -3.09 -0.80
N LEU A 58 12.00 -1.88 -1.35
CA LEU A 58 11.72 -0.68 -0.56
C LEU A 58 10.43 -0.85 0.24
N LEU A 59 9.33 -1.23 -0.43
CA LEU A 59 8.03 -1.42 0.21
C LEU A 59 8.11 -2.47 1.33
N TYR A 60 8.75 -3.62 1.09
CA TYR A 60 8.89 -4.68 2.09
C TYR A 60 9.79 -4.29 3.26
N THR A 61 10.84 -3.50 2.98
CA THR A 61 11.76 -3.06 4.04
C THR A 61 11.11 -2.00 4.94
N VAL A 62 10.44 -0.99 4.37
CA VAL A 62 9.78 0.07 5.17
C VAL A 62 8.54 -0.43 5.91
N SER A 63 7.91 -1.51 5.45
CA SER A 63 6.80 -2.17 6.14
C SER A 63 7.24 -3.25 7.15
N GLY A 64 8.56 -3.47 7.29
CA GLY A 64 9.12 -4.47 8.18
C GLY A 64 8.80 -5.91 7.79
N MET A 65 8.40 -6.18 6.54
CA MET A 65 8.31 -7.53 6.00
C MET A 65 9.69 -8.12 5.77
N ASP A 66 10.64 -7.27 5.40
CA ASP A 66 12.05 -7.62 5.29
C ASP A 66 12.88 -6.70 6.18
N ARG A 67 13.92 -7.22 6.81
CA ARG A 67 14.77 -6.43 7.70
C ARG A 67 15.72 -5.56 6.89
N MET A 68 15.84 -4.29 7.26
CA MET A 68 16.87 -3.41 6.71
C MET A 68 18.27 -3.86 7.10
N THR A 69 19.26 -3.48 6.31
CA THR A 69 20.68 -3.71 6.64
C THR A 69 21.22 -2.57 7.54
N SER A 70 20.84 -1.33 7.23
CA SER A 70 21.16 -0.13 8.02
C SER A 70 20.18 1.00 7.70
N GLY A 71 20.23 2.07 8.46
CA GLY A 71 19.33 3.22 8.34
C GLY A 71 18.27 3.24 9.43
N GLU A 72 17.27 4.10 9.25
CA GLU A 72 16.19 4.29 10.21
C GLU A 72 14.86 4.32 9.46
N VAL A 73 13.86 3.62 10.00
CA VAL A 73 12.46 3.71 9.57
C VAL A 73 11.58 3.94 10.78
N VAL A 74 10.85 5.05 10.79
CA VAL A 74 9.88 5.38 11.83
C VAL A 74 8.48 5.32 11.23
N PHE A 75 7.65 4.43 11.77
CA PHE A 75 6.24 4.27 11.37
C PHE A 75 5.33 4.70 12.53
N ALA A 76 4.49 5.70 12.29
CA ALA A 76 3.57 6.26 13.29
C ALA A 76 4.27 6.55 14.64
N GLY A 77 5.46 7.17 14.58
CA GLY A 77 6.28 7.51 15.74
C GLY A 77 7.05 6.34 16.38
N LYS A 78 7.01 5.13 15.79
CA LYS A 78 7.70 3.94 16.30
C LYS A 78 8.86 3.57 15.40
N SER A 79 10.09 3.45 15.94
CA SER A 79 11.27 2.90 15.24
C SER A 79 11.08 1.41 14.99
N ILE A 80 10.91 0.99 13.72
CA ILE A 80 10.61 -0.42 13.42
C ILE A 80 11.82 -1.33 13.55
N GLN A 81 13.04 -0.82 13.37
CA GLN A 81 14.29 -1.58 13.53
C GLN A 81 14.51 -2.08 14.97
N ASP A 82 13.93 -1.41 15.97
CA ASP A 82 14.06 -1.76 17.38
C ASP A 82 13.03 -2.80 17.84
N LEU A 83 12.09 -3.16 16.95
CA LEU A 83 11.05 -4.14 17.27
C LEU A 83 11.55 -5.56 17.07
N ASN A 84 11.23 -6.43 18.04
CA ASN A 84 11.38 -7.86 17.86
C ASN A 84 10.28 -8.42 16.93
N ASP A 85 10.44 -9.66 16.45
CA ASP A 85 9.55 -10.27 15.45
C ASP A 85 8.08 -10.31 15.89
N ASN A 86 7.80 -10.55 17.17
CA ASN A 86 6.43 -10.57 17.70
C ASN A 86 5.79 -9.18 17.64
N ARG A 87 6.49 -8.16 18.12
CA ARG A 87 6.00 -6.77 18.08
C ARG A 87 5.85 -6.26 16.64
N MET A 88 6.78 -6.65 15.75
CA MET A 88 6.69 -6.31 14.34
C MET A 88 5.50 -7.00 13.66
N SER A 89 5.23 -8.26 14.00
CA SER A 89 4.05 -9.00 13.52
C SER A 89 2.75 -8.35 14.00
N ASP A 90 2.69 -7.96 15.28
CA ASP A 90 1.53 -7.25 15.84
C ASP A 90 1.31 -5.89 15.17
N LEU A 91 2.39 -5.15 14.90
CA LEU A 91 2.32 -3.87 14.21
C LEU A 91 1.78 -4.03 12.78
N ARG A 92 2.31 -5.01 12.01
CA ARG A 92 1.81 -5.31 10.66
C ARG A 92 0.35 -5.72 10.68
N LEU A 93 -0.03 -6.61 11.59
CA LEU A 93 -1.39 -7.13 11.67
C LEU A 93 -2.43 -6.05 12.01
N ASN A 94 -2.07 -5.11 12.89
CA ASN A 94 -3.03 -4.16 13.46
C ASN A 94 -2.97 -2.75 12.87
N GLU A 95 -1.81 -2.32 12.34
CA GLU A 95 -1.61 -0.93 11.92
C GLU A 95 -1.20 -0.78 10.44
N MET A 96 -0.92 -1.89 9.73
CA MET A 96 -0.55 -1.90 8.31
C MET A 96 -1.49 -2.75 7.48
N GLY A 97 -1.93 -2.25 6.34
CA GLY A 97 -2.71 -3.00 5.34
C GLY A 97 -1.82 -3.38 4.17
N PHE A 98 -1.99 -4.58 3.62
CA PHE A 98 -1.18 -5.06 2.49
C PHE A 98 -2.04 -5.52 1.33
N VAL A 99 -1.71 -5.02 0.13
CA VAL A 99 -2.32 -5.42 -1.14
C VAL A 99 -1.20 -5.78 -2.12
N PHE A 100 -1.22 -7.00 -2.65
CA PHE A 100 -0.17 -7.52 -3.53
C PHE A 100 -0.71 -7.80 -4.93
N GLN A 101 0.16 -7.82 -5.93
CA GLN A 101 -0.13 -8.28 -7.27
C GLN A 101 -0.60 -9.74 -7.27
N GLN A 102 0.14 -10.61 -6.56
CA GLN A 102 -0.32 -11.97 -6.25
C GLN A 102 -1.19 -11.89 -4.99
N MET A 103 -2.46 -12.08 -5.13
CA MET A 103 -3.48 -11.77 -4.12
C MET A 103 -3.35 -12.58 -2.82
N HIS A 104 -2.61 -13.71 -2.83
CA HIS A 104 -2.35 -14.58 -1.67
C HIS A 104 -3.60 -14.91 -0.87
N MET A 105 -4.69 -15.23 -1.57
CA MET A 105 -5.91 -15.73 -0.97
C MET A 105 -5.80 -17.24 -0.71
N LEU A 106 -6.36 -17.70 0.40
CA LEU A 106 -6.41 -19.12 0.76
C LEU A 106 -7.53 -19.79 -0.05
N ARG A 107 -7.18 -20.81 -0.83
CA ARG A 107 -8.09 -21.52 -1.76
C ARG A 107 -9.18 -22.33 -1.07
N ASN A 108 -8.98 -22.70 0.18
CA ASN A 108 -9.92 -23.49 0.99
C ASN A 108 -10.88 -22.64 1.81
N LEU A 109 -10.89 -21.33 1.58
CA LEU A 109 -11.76 -20.37 2.26
C LEU A 109 -12.57 -19.59 1.23
N SER A 110 -13.80 -19.20 1.60
CA SER A 110 -14.60 -18.26 0.82
C SER A 110 -13.92 -16.89 0.70
N VAL A 111 -14.39 -16.05 -0.20
CA VAL A 111 -13.93 -14.64 -0.29
C VAL A 111 -14.12 -13.93 1.03
N PHE A 112 -15.26 -14.11 1.68
CA PHE A 112 -15.57 -13.52 2.99
C PHE A 112 -14.60 -13.98 4.08
N ASP A 113 -14.36 -15.30 4.17
CA ASP A 113 -13.47 -15.87 5.20
C ASP A 113 -12.03 -15.37 5.02
N ASN A 114 -11.57 -15.22 3.78
CA ASN A 114 -10.27 -14.61 3.48
C ASN A 114 -10.17 -13.16 4.00
N ILE A 115 -11.26 -12.39 3.92
CA ILE A 115 -11.29 -10.99 4.39
C ILE A 115 -11.20 -10.94 5.91
N ILE A 116 -11.98 -11.76 6.63
CA ILE A 116 -12.05 -11.68 8.10
C ILE A 116 -10.88 -12.34 8.83
N LEU A 117 -10.12 -13.21 8.15
CA LEU A 117 -9.06 -14.03 8.76
C LEU A 117 -8.04 -13.20 9.54
N SER A 118 -7.59 -12.07 8.98
CA SER A 118 -6.62 -11.20 9.64
C SER A 118 -7.19 -10.56 10.90
N ALA A 119 -8.47 -10.16 10.89
CA ALA A 119 -9.13 -9.59 12.06
C ALA A 119 -9.36 -10.64 13.16
N TYR A 120 -9.64 -11.87 12.78
CA TYR A 120 -9.79 -12.98 13.75
C TYR A 120 -8.47 -13.30 14.46
N ASN A 121 -7.33 -13.08 13.80
CA ASN A 121 -5.99 -13.28 14.36
C ASN A 121 -5.44 -12.06 15.13
N SER A 122 -6.09 -10.90 15.06
CA SER A 122 -5.60 -9.64 15.66
C SER A 122 -5.66 -9.60 17.21
N GLY A 123 -6.08 -10.67 17.86
CA GLY A 123 -6.29 -10.70 19.31
C GLY A 123 -7.53 -9.92 19.79
N LYS A 124 -8.19 -9.18 18.91
CA LYS A 124 -9.44 -8.43 19.20
C LYS A 124 -10.68 -9.32 19.13
N CYS A 125 -10.58 -10.53 18.57
CA CYS A 125 -11.67 -11.45 18.30
C CYS A 125 -11.83 -12.50 19.41
N ARG A 126 -12.02 -12.07 20.67
CA ARG A 126 -12.06 -12.97 21.82
C ARG A 126 -13.48 -13.38 22.26
N THR A 127 -14.51 -12.70 21.82
CA THR A 127 -15.91 -12.90 22.23
C THR A 127 -16.83 -13.09 21.03
N PRO A 128 -18.00 -13.75 21.19
CA PRO A 128 -19.01 -13.81 20.13
C PRO A 128 -19.44 -12.42 19.61
N SER A 129 -19.53 -11.45 20.50
CA SER A 129 -19.88 -10.07 20.13
C SER A 129 -18.81 -9.40 19.26
N SER A 130 -17.51 -9.62 19.55
CA SER A 130 -16.43 -9.10 18.70
C SER A 130 -16.39 -9.75 17.33
N ARG A 131 -16.72 -11.06 17.22
CA ARG A 131 -16.87 -11.76 15.94
C ARG A 131 -17.99 -11.18 15.10
N LYS A 132 -19.16 -10.94 15.72
CA LYS A 132 -20.29 -10.32 15.04
C LYS A 132 -19.90 -8.96 14.45
N LEU A 133 -19.24 -8.11 15.25
CA LEU A 133 -18.78 -6.80 14.80
C LEU A 133 -17.78 -6.86 13.62
N ILE A 134 -16.83 -7.83 13.65
CA ILE A 134 -15.89 -8.05 12.54
C ILE A 134 -16.65 -8.45 11.28
N ASN A 135 -17.63 -9.35 11.39
CA ASN A 135 -18.41 -9.82 10.24
C ASN A 135 -19.26 -8.69 9.65
N GLU A 136 -19.90 -7.87 10.48
CA GLU A 136 -20.66 -6.69 10.05
C GLU A 136 -19.76 -5.70 9.32
N LYS A 137 -18.56 -5.44 9.85
CA LYS A 137 -17.57 -4.57 9.24
C LYS A 137 -17.06 -5.12 7.89
N ALA A 138 -16.79 -6.42 7.81
CA ALA A 138 -16.39 -7.06 6.56
C ALA A 138 -17.47 -6.91 5.48
N ARG A 139 -18.75 -7.18 5.83
CA ARG A 139 -19.87 -6.98 4.89
C ARG A 139 -20.02 -5.52 4.48
N ALA A 140 -19.87 -4.57 5.40
CA ALA A 140 -19.90 -3.14 5.08
C ALA A 140 -18.80 -2.73 4.10
N LEU A 141 -17.57 -3.25 4.27
CA LEU A 141 -16.47 -3.03 3.32
C LEU A 141 -16.77 -3.66 1.95
N MET A 142 -17.32 -4.88 1.93
CA MET A 142 -17.70 -5.55 0.68
C MET A 142 -18.81 -4.80 -0.06
N HIS A 143 -19.81 -4.26 0.66
CA HIS A 143 -20.83 -3.38 0.07
C HIS A 143 -20.21 -2.09 -0.49
N LYS A 144 -19.31 -1.44 0.28
CA LYS A 144 -18.63 -0.20 -0.15
C LYS A 144 -17.87 -0.39 -1.47
N PHE A 145 -17.33 -1.58 -1.72
CA PHE A 145 -16.52 -1.89 -2.92
C PHE A 145 -17.24 -2.79 -3.94
N ASP A 146 -18.55 -2.90 -3.82
CA ASP A 146 -19.41 -3.61 -4.78
C ASP A 146 -18.96 -5.06 -5.05
N ILE A 147 -18.76 -5.81 -3.96
CA ILE A 147 -18.36 -7.22 -3.98
C ILE A 147 -19.11 -8.09 -2.96
N VAL A 148 -20.21 -7.60 -2.41
CA VAL A 148 -20.95 -8.37 -1.38
C VAL A 148 -21.56 -9.65 -1.94
N ASP A 149 -21.96 -9.64 -3.20
CA ASP A 149 -22.61 -10.78 -3.88
C ASP A 149 -21.69 -11.98 -4.06
N ILE A 150 -20.36 -11.77 -3.96
CA ILE A 150 -19.37 -12.84 -4.06
C ILE A 150 -18.85 -13.32 -2.69
N ALA A 151 -19.49 -12.94 -1.58
CA ALA A 151 -18.99 -13.23 -0.24
C ALA A 151 -18.77 -14.73 0.01
N ASP A 152 -19.70 -15.55 -0.43
CA ASP A 152 -19.69 -16.97 -0.17
C ASP A 152 -19.05 -17.80 -1.31
N ASN A 153 -18.59 -17.14 -2.39
CA ASN A 153 -17.95 -17.79 -3.53
C ASN A 153 -16.54 -18.32 -3.16
N ASP A 154 -16.13 -19.37 -3.89
CA ASP A 154 -14.73 -19.76 -3.97
C ASP A 154 -13.93 -18.70 -4.71
N ILE A 155 -12.66 -18.51 -4.33
CA ILE A 155 -11.77 -17.51 -4.96
C ILE A 155 -11.51 -17.79 -6.45
N THR A 156 -11.76 -19.01 -6.93
CA THR A 156 -11.60 -19.40 -8.33
C THR A 156 -12.83 -19.08 -9.19
N GLU A 157 -13.95 -18.73 -8.56
CA GLU A 157 -15.22 -18.42 -9.23
C GLU A 157 -15.43 -16.93 -9.48
N VAL A 158 -14.46 -16.08 -9.06
CA VAL A 158 -14.60 -14.62 -9.12
C VAL A 158 -13.58 -14.00 -10.07
N SER A 159 -13.92 -12.82 -10.61
CA SER A 159 -13.00 -12.10 -11.50
C SER A 159 -11.78 -11.54 -10.75
N GLY A 160 -10.67 -11.33 -11.47
CA GLY A 160 -9.45 -10.76 -10.87
C GLY A 160 -9.68 -9.39 -10.22
N GLY A 161 -10.51 -8.53 -10.82
CA GLY A 161 -10.85 -7.22 -10.23
C GLY A 161 -11.66 -7.33 -8.94
N GLN A 162 -12.64 -8.26 -8.89
CA GLN A 162 -13.39 -8.54 -7.68
C GLN A 162 -12.49 -9.08 -6.58
N LEU A 163 -11.61 -10.03 -6.93
CA LEU A 163 -10.68 -10.61 -5.98
C LEU A 163 -9.67 -9.57 -5.45
N GLN A 164 -9.23 -8.64 -6.30
CA GLN A 164 -8.35 -7.55 -5.87
C GLN A 164 -9.07 -6.59 -4.91
N ARG A 165 -10.35 -6.26 -5.16
CA ARG A 165 -11.15 -5.47 -4.20
C ARG A 165 -11.36 -6.22 -2.88
N ALA A 166 -11.50 -7.54 -2.91
CA ALA A 166 -11.53 -8.37 -1.70
C ALA A 166 -10.18 -8.32 -0.93
N CYS A 167 -9.04 -8.29 -1.64
CA CYS A 167 -7.73 -8.05 -1.01
C CYS A 167 -7.65 -6.68 -0.32
N ILE A 168 -8.24 -5.65 -0.92
CA ILE A 168 -8.35 -4.32 -0.29
C ILE A 168 -9.23 -4.39 0.96
N CYS A 169 -10.40 -5.09 0.92
CA CYS A 169 -11.22 -5.31 2.12
C CYS A 169 -10.42 -6.00 3.23
N ARG A 170 -9.65 -7.06 2.88
CA ARG A 170 -8.77 -7.77 3.82
C ARG A 170 -7.72 -6.85 4.44
N ALA A 171 -7.12 -5.96 3.64
CA ALA A 171 -6.15 -4.99 4.12
C ALA A 171 -6.78 -3.98 5.09
N LEU A 172 -8.05 -3.62 4.91
CA LEU A 172 -8.76 -2.59 5.69
C LEU A 172 -9.46 -3.11 6.95
N ILE A 173 -9.66 -4.43 7.10
CA ILE A 173 -10.52 -4.98 8.16
C ILE A 173 -10.05 -4.59 9.57
N ASN A 174 -8.73 -4.45 9.78
CA ASN A 174 -8.14 -4.03 11.05
C ASN A 174 -7.99 -2.51 11.21
N GLN A 175 -8.45 -1.69 10.24
CA GLN A 175 -8.34 -0.23 10.22
C GLN A 175 -6.87 0.22 10.31
N PRO A 176 -6.05 -0.12 9.32
CA PRO A 176 -4.64 0.21 9.33
C PRO A 176 -4.45 1.74 9.25
N ARG A 177 -3.33 2.22 9.79
CA ARG A 177 -2.87 3.61 9.63
C ARG A 177 -2.33 3.87 8.23
N MET A 178 -1.83 2.82 7.56
CA MET A 178 -1.24 2.94 6.22
C MET A 178 -1.46 1.66 5.41
N ILE A 179 -1.66 1.82 4.11
CA ILE A 179 -1.77 0.73 3.15
C ILE A 179 -0.50 0.69 2.31
N PHE A 180 0.07 -0.51 2.19
CA PHE A 180 1.19 -0.83 1.32
C PHE A 180 0.68 -1.67 0.15
N ALA A 181 0.86 -1.19 -1.09
CA ALA A 181 0.36 -1.84 -2.29
C ALA A 181 1.51 -2.11 -3.27
N ASP A 182 1.78 -3.39 -3.55
CA ASP A 182 2.82 -3.82 -4.49
C ASP A 182 2.19 -4.27 -5.80
N GLU A 183 2.31 -3.46 -6.86
CA GLU A 183 1.76 -3.68 -8.20
C GLU A 183 0.28 -4.14 -8.18
N PRO A 184 -0.64 -3.43 -7.49
CA PRO A 184 -1.98 -3.95 -7.20
C PRO A 184 -2.86 -4.12 -8.44
N THR A 185 -2.43 -3.62 -9.59
CA THR A 185 -3.15 -3.69 -10.87
C THR A 185 -2.42 -4.52 -11.93
N GLY A 186 -1.21 -5.00 -11.64
CA GLY A 186 -0.30 -5.58 -12.64
C GLY A 186 -0.79 -6.86 -13.31
N SER A 187 -1.77 -7.58 -12.73
CA SER A 187 -2.38 -8.79 -13.31
C SER A 187 -3.78 -8.54 -13.88
N LEU A 188 -4.26 -7.30 -13.92
CA LEU A 188 -5.62 -6.93 -14.29
C LEU A 188 -5.68 -6.33 -15.71
N ASN A 189 -6.82 -6.50 -16.37
CA ASN A 189 -7.11 -5.73 -17.59
C ASN A 189 -7.36 -4.25 -17.25
N SER A 190 -7.29 -3.37 -18.24
CA SER A 190 -7.36 -1.91 -18.05
C SER A 190 -8.65 -1.46 -17.34
N LYS A 191 -9.80 -2.11 -17.58
CA LYS A 191 -11.07 -1.77 -16.92
C LYS A 191 -11.01 -2.12 -15.43
N ALA A 192 -10.63 -3.34 -15.10
CA ALA A 192 -10.50 -3.78 -13.70
C ALA A 192 -9.43 -2.99 -12.95
N ALA A 193 -8.31 -2.63 -13.61
CA ALA A 193 -7.28 -1.78 -13.05
C ALA A 193 -7.83 -0.38 -12.70
N ALA A 194 -8.64 0.22 -13.57
CA ALA A 194 -9.29 1.50 -13.30
C ALA A 194 -10.22 1.42 -12.09
N GLU A 195 -11.08 0.38 -11.99
CA GLU A 195 -12.00 0.16 -10.86
C GLU A 195 -11.23 -0.02 -9.52
N VAL A 196 -10.11 -0.75 -9.53
CA VAL A 196 -9.24 -0.90 -8.36
C VAL A 196 -8.62 0.43 -7.97
N MET A 197 -8.15 1.23 -8.93
CA MET A 197 -7.61 2.56 -8.64
C MET A 197 -8.69 3.53 -8.16
N ASP A 198 -9.93 3.45 -8.64
CA ASP A 198 -11.07 4.21 -8.10
C ASP A 198 -11.29 3.88 -6.62
N THR A 199 -11.14 2.61 -6.26
CA THR A 199 -11.20 2.15 -4.87
C THR A 199 -10.10 2.80 -4.01
N PHE A 200 -8.84 2.79 -4.47
CA PHE A 200 -7.73 3.44 -3.76
C PHE A 200 -7.92 4.96 -3.64
N ASN A 201 -8.36 5.63 -4.71
CA ASN A 201 -8.63 7.05 -4.67
C ASN A 201 -9.80 7.41 -3.72
N SER A 202 -10.84 6.57 -3.65
CA SER A 202 -11.92 6.73 -2.67
C SER A 202 -11.36 6.62 -1.24
N LEU A 203 -10.53 5.60 -0.97
CA LEU A 203 -9.89 5.43 0.34
C LEU A 203 -9.02 6.62 0.72
N ASN A 204 -8.23 7.15 -0.22
CA ASN A 204 -7.37 8.30 0.03
C ASN A 204 -8.19 9.57 0.30
N ARG A 205 -9.29 9.79 -0.41
CA ARG A 205 -10.23 10.89 -0.11
C ARG A 205 -10.84 10.77 1.29
N ASP A 206 -11.03 9.54 1.78
CA ASP A 206 -11.49 9.26 3.14
C ASP A 206 -10.37 9.36 4.19
N GLY A 207 -9.16 9.78 3.79
CA GLY A 207 -8.03 10.04 4.68
C GLY A 207 -7.01 8.90 4.78
N ALA A 208 -7.13 7.82 4.00
CA ALA A 208 -6.15 6.73 4.06
C ALA A 208 -4.77 7.16 3.51
N THR A 209 -3.72 6.82 4.24
CA THR A 209 -2.32 6.95 3.79
C THR A 209 -1.93 5.72 2.97
N ILE A 210 -1.39 5.90 1.76
CA ILE A 210 -1.14 4.79 0.83
C ILE A 210 0.25 4.93 0.20
N LEU A 211 1.09 3.89 0.31
CA LEU A 211 2.31 3.73 -0.47
C LEU A 211 2.08 2.64 -1.52
N LEU A 212 2.19 3.00 -2.78
CA LEU A 212 1.93 2.10 -3.90
C LEU A 212 3.18 1.99 -4.77
N VAL A 213 3.59 0.77 -5.08
CA VAL A 213 4.64 0.47 -6.06
C VAL A 213 3.98 0.15 -7.39
N THR A 214 4.46 0.78 -8.46
CA THR A 214 4.01 0.49 -9.82
C THR A 214 5.03 0.91 -10.88
N HIS A 215 4.95 0.30 -12.05
CA HIS A 215 5.63 0.74 -13.26
C HIS A 215 4.65 1.37 -14.27
N ASP A 216 3.34 1.41 -13.96
CA ASP A 216 2.31 1.99 -14.84
C ASP A 216 2.11 3.47 -14.54
N VAL A 217 2.41 4.31 -15.54
CA VAL A 217 2.23 5.78 -15.47
C VAL A 217 0.78 6.17 -15.20
N LYS A 218 -0.20 5.44 -15.76
CA LYS A 218 -1.63 5.73 -15.55
C LYS A 218 -2.04 5.52 -14.10
N VAL A 219 -1.46 4.50 -13.46
CA VAL A 219 -1.67 4.22 -12.05
C VAL A 219 -1.01 5.29 -11.19
N ALA A 220 0.26 5.60 -11.43
CA ALA A 220 1.01 6.58 -10.66
C ALA A 220 0.47 8.02 -10.83
N ALA A 221 -0.05 8.38 -12.00
CA ALA A 221 -0.69 9.68 -12.24
C ALA A 221 -1.93 9.94 -11.36
N ARG A 222 -2.46 8.90 -10.73
CA ARG A 222 -3.62 8.97 -9.82
C ARG A 222 -3.23 9.11 -8.34
N THR A 223 -1.93 9.26 -8.04
CA THR A 223 -1.40 9.46 -6.68
C THR A 223 -1.05 10.93 -6.43
N ASP A 224 -0.91 11.34 -5.18
CA ASP A 224 -0.60 12.74 -4.82
C ASP A 224 0.86 13.11 -5.16
N LYS A 225 1.74 12.10 -5.12
CA LYS A 225 3.18 12.25 -5.27
C LYS A 225 3.79 11.00 -5.89
N ALA A 226 4.77 11.17 -6.78
CA ALA A 226 5.54 10.08 -7.34
C ALA A 226 7.01 10.18 -6.91
N LEU A 227 7.57 9.08 -6.40
CA LEU A 227 9.00 8.90 -6.15
C LEU A 227 9.59 8.07 -7.28
N TYR A 228 10.72 8.48 -7.83
CA TYR A 228 11.43 7.72 -8.86
C TYR A 228 12.69 7.07 -8.29
N ILE A 229 12.76 5.74 -8.34
CA ILE A 229 13.88 4.96 -7.81
C ILE A 229 14.64 4.26 -8.94
N VAL A 230 15.96 4.43 -8.97
CA VAL A 230 16.88 3.77 -9.89
C VAL A 230 18.08 3.26 -9.10
N ASP A 231 18.50 2.02 -9.37
CA ASP A 231 19.66 1.39 -8.73
C ASP A 231 19.67 1.49 -7.20
N GLY A 232 18.48 1.42 -6.61
CA GLY A 232 18.28 1.46 -5.17
C GLY A 232 18.31 2.85 -4.52
N ASN A 233 18.35 3.93 -5.30
CA ASN A 233 18.31 5.31 -4.83
C ASN A 233 17.07 6.04 -5.35
N ILE A 234 16.45 6.90 -4.53
CA ILE A 234 15.46 7.87 -5.00
C ILE A 234 16.18 8.98 -5.75
N GLN A 235 15.91 9.08 -7.05
CA GLN A 235 16.52 10.06 -7.95
C GLN A 235 15.70 11.36 -8.02
N GLY A 236 14.40 11.28 -7.70
CA GLY A 236 13.53 12.44 -7.73
C GLY A 236 12.18 12.19 -7.10
N GLU A 237 11.50 13.30 -6.84
CA GLU A 237 10.15 13.37 -6.31
C GLU A 237 9.34 14.38 -7.12
N LEU A 238 8.14 13.98 -7.56
CA LEU A 238 7.20 14.85 -8.26
C LEU A 238 5.90 14.96 -7.47
N ALA A 239 5.56 16.15 -6.99
CA ALA A 239 4.27 16.44 -6.39
C ALA A 239 3.22 16.66 -7.50
N LEU A 240 2.21 15.81 -7.53
CA LEU A 240 1.08 15.88 -8.46
C LEU A 240 -0.14 16.58 -7.84
N GLY A 241 -0.18 16.71 -6.51
CA GLY A 241 -1.35 17.18 -5.75
C GLY A 241 -2.47 16.13 -5.66
N LYS A 242 -3.54 16.45 -4.96
CA LYS A 242 -4.69 15.53 -4.77
C LYS A 242 -5.36 15.17 -6.09
N TYR A 243 -5.67 13.88 -6.24
CA TYR A 243 -6.44 13.39 -7.39
C TYR A 243 -7.94 13.62 -7.13
N THR A 244 -8.49 14.69 -7.70
CA THR A 244 -9.88 15.11 -7.45
C THR A 244 -10.82 14.75 -8.59
N GLU A 245 -10.34 14.81 -9.85
CA GLU A 245 -11.17 14.68 -11.05
C GLU A 245 -10.57 13.68 -12.06
N PRO A 246 -11.37 12.73 -12.55
CA PRO A 246 -10.93 11.79 -13.59
C PRO A 246 -10.51 12.49 -14.90
N GLU A 247 -11.09 13.66 -15.19
CA GLU A 247 -10.83 14.45 -16.40
C GLU A 247 -9.39 15.02 -16.43
N ALA A 248 -8.82 15.31 -15.26
CA ALA A 248 -7.43 15.73 -15.11
C ALA A 248 -6.41 14.59 -15.31
N SER A 249 -6.86 13.36 -15.49
CA SER A 249 -5.97 12.18 -15.57
C SER A 249 -4.95 12.29 -16.70
N ARG A 250 -5.38 12.73 -17.90
CA ARG A 250 -4.50 12.83 -19.07
C ARG A 250 -3.40 13.86 -18.90
N ASP A 251 -3.70 15.00 -18.30
CA ASP A 251 -2.70 16.05 -18.06
C ASP A 251 -1.69 15.60 -17.01
N ARG A 252 -2.15 14.92 -15.96
CA ARG A 252 -1.27 14.33 -14.94
C ARG A 252 -0.38 13.22 -15.51
N GLU A 253 -0.93 12.34 -16.37
CA GLU A 253 -0.14 11.33 -17.11
C GLU A 253 0.94 11.99 -17.98
N LYS A 254 0.61 13.07 -18.67
CA LYS A 254 1.57 13.82 -19.50
C LYS A 254 2.67 14.48 -18.66
N ILE A 255 2.31 15.14 -17.56
CA ILE A 255 3.27 15.76 -16.62
C ILE A 255 4.22 14.70 -16.07
N LEU A 256 3.66 13.59 -15.56
CA LEU A 256 4.44 12.51 -15.00
C LEU A 256 5.35 11.85 -16.05
N SER A 257 4.83 11.57 -17.26
CA SER A 257 5.61 10.96 -18.34
C SER A 257 6.78 11.85 -18.77
N THR A 258 6.54 13.18 -18.92
CA THR A 258 7.60 14.13 -19.27
C THR A 258 8.68 14.14 -18.19
N TRP A 259 8.29 14.25 -16.92
CA TRP A 259 9.23 14.23 -15.81
C TRP A 259 10.04 12.93 -15.74
N LEU A 260 9.41 11.77 -15.97
CA LEU A 260 10.11 10.48 -15.99
C LEU A 260 11.11 10.40 -17.15
N MET A 261 10.76 10.92 -18.35
CA MET A 261 11.69 10.99 -19.48
C MET A 261 12.91 11.86 -19.17
N ASP A 262 12.70 13.01 -18.51
CA ASP A 262 13.80 13.89 -18.07
C ASP A 262 14.71 13.21 -17.04
N MET A 263 14.16 12.27 -16.25
CA MET A 263 14.89 11.46 -15.26
C MET A 263 15.54 10.19 -15.87
N GLY A 264 15.35 9.92 -17.16
CA GLY A 264 15.96 8.79 -17.87
C GLY A 264 15.15 7.49 -17.82
N TRP A 265 13.82 7.61 -17.65
CA TRP A 265 12.89 6.46 -17.72
C TRP A 265 12.91 5.80 -19.10
#